data_02b678dcfbcaa4137a688e8df26229ff
#
_entry.id   02b678dcfbcaa4137a688e8df26229ff
#
_cell.length_a   1.000
_cell.length_b   1.000
_cell.length_c   1.000
_cell.angle_alpha   90.00
_cell.angle_beta   90.00
_cell.angle_gamma   90.00
#
_symmetry.space_group_name_H-M   'P 1'
#
loop_
_entity.id
_entity.type
_entity.pdbx_description
1 polymer ?
#
loop_
_entity_poly.entity_id
_entity_poly.type
_entity_poly.pdbx_seq_one_letter_code
_entity_poly.pdbx_strand_id
1 'polypeptide(L)'
;IIQGPPGTGKTQTILNIIANLLVAGKTVLVVSNNNSAVENVAEKLGGEGLGFIVAKLGSTKNKETFIVNQSNYPDMTDWSIEEHSTIYQLAKDSLQNVSQGFDGQLRQAQLKTEYDALLKESKYNALLGANSTDNNWLHGKPSAKLITLLNLYQMMVEKEQKLGFWFRLKWSFAMGMKIFSFLNGKVTEVIAGLEEAYYFSRKAEIEQELGFIVHTLQSIDINQSVKDLRSSSLQILKNKIAKRYGTRERKRFSIRDIKPKTEE
;
A
#
# COMPACT_ATOMS: atom_id res chain seq x y z
N ILE A 1 -4.57 -11.67 -12.52
CA ILE A 1 -3.25 -11.56 -13.17
C ILE A 1 -2.41 -10.60 -12.33
N ILE A 2 -1.19 -11.01 -11.94
CA ILE A 2 -0.26 -10.15 -11.20
C ILE A 2 0.90 -9.85 -12.16
N GLN A 3 1.11 -8.56 -12.46
CA GLN A 3 2.20 -8.08 -13.29
C GLN A 3 3.19 -7.28 -12.44
N GLY A 4 4.47 -7.33 -12.81
CA GLY A 4 5.50 -6.52 -12.15
C GLY A 4 6.81 -6.58 -12.92
N PRO A 5 7.55 -5.46 -13.06
CA PRO A 5 8.86 -5.45 -13.65
C PRO A 5 9.87 -6.28 -12.84
N PRO A 6 11.07 -6.54 -13.35
CA PRO A 6 12.15 -7.19 -12.58
C PRO A 6 12.40 -6.45 -11.26
N GLY A 7 12.67 -7.19 -10.18
CA GLY A 7 12.97 -6.61 -8.86
C GLY A 7 11.74 -6.24 -7.98
N THR A 8 10.51 -6.34 -8.47
CA THR A 8 9.29 -5.95 -7.73
C THR A 8 8.76 -7.00 -6.74
N GLY A 9 9.55 -8.01 -6.39
CA GLY A 9 9.14 -9.00 -5.39
C GLY A 9 8.17 -10.09 -5.87
N LYS A 10 8.06 -10.34 -7.19
CA LYS A 10 7.16 -11.39 -7.75
C LYS A 10 7.31 -12.74 -7.08
N THR A 11 8.54 -13.20 -6.85
CA THR A 11 8.80 -14.48 -6.18
C THR A 11 8.29 -14.46 -4.73
N GLN A 12 8.44 -13.35 -4.02
CA GLN A 12 7.90 -13.20 -2.67
C GLN A 12 6.37 -13.27 -2.65
N THR A 13 5.73 -12.65 -3.64
CA THR A 13 4.27 -12.73 -3.80
C THR A 13 3.82 -14.18 -4.04
N ILE A 14 4.52 -14.93 -4.89
CA ILE A 14 4.25 -16.36 -5.13
C ILE A 14 4.38 -17.17 -3.84
N LEU A 15 5.45 -16.95 -3.07
CA LEU A 15 5.68 -17.65 -1.79
C LEU A 15 4.57 -17.32 -0.78
N ASN A 16 4.13 -16.08 -0.70
CA ASN A 16 3.03 -15.68 0.17
C ASN A 16 1.70 -16.33 -0.24
N ILE A 17 1.42 -16.44 -1.54
CA ILE A 17 0.24 -17.15 -2.05
C ILE A 17 0.31 -18.63 -1.67
N ILE A 18 1.47 -19.27 -1.88
CA ILE A 18 1.68 -20.68 -1.50
C ILE A 18 1.45 -20.87 -0.01
N ALA A 19 2.04 -20.02 0.85
CA ALA A 19 1.89 -20.10 2.30
C ALA A 19 0.41 -19.99 2.73
N ASN A 20 -0.33 -19.02 2.19
CA ASN A 20 -1.75 -18.85 2.50
C ASN A 20 -2.59 -20.04 2.04
N LEU A 21 -2.31 -20.60 0.87
CA LEU A 21 -3.02 -21.80 0.38
C LEU A 21 -2.72 -23.03 1.25
N LEU A 22 -1.47 -23.19 1.72
CA LEU A 22 -1.09 -24.28 2.64
C LEU A 22 -1.78 -24.13 3.99
N VAL A 23 -1.84 -22.90 4.55
CA VAL A 23 -2.60 -22.62 5.78
C VAL A 23 -4.08 -22.94 5.60
N ALA A 24 -4.65 -22.66 4.43
CA ALA A 24 -6.03 -23.04 4.08
C ALA A 24 -6.19 -24.54 3.76
N GLY A 25 -5.14 -25.35 3.86
CA GLY A 25 -5.15 -26.78 3.62
C GLY A 25 -5.27 -27.20 2.16
N LYS A 26 -4.92 -26.29 1.22
CA LYS A 26 -4.97 -26.54 -0.22
C LYS A 26 -3.67 -27.17 -0.74
N THR A 27 -3.77 -27.91 -1.82
CA THR A 27 -2.63 -28.37 -2.62
C THR A 27 -2.32 -27.32 -3.68
N VAL A 28 -1.03 -27.06 -3.93
CA VAL A 28 -0.59 -26.01 -4.85
C VAL A 28 0.24 -26.62 -5.97
N LEU A 29 -0.07 -26.27 -7.22
CA LEU A 29 0.74 -26.59 -8.38
C LEU A 29 1.36 -25.31 -8.93
N VAL A 30 2.67 -25.28 -9.03
CA VAL A 30 3.44 -24.17 -9.64
C VAL A 30 3.97 -24.61 -10.98
N VAL A 31 3.60 -23.95 -12.04
CA VAL A 31 4.05 -24.20 -13.42
C VAL A 31 4.69 -22.96 -14.03
N SER A 32 5.75 -23.19 -14.80
CA SER A 32 6.41 -22.14 -15.57
C SER A 32 7.05 -22.75 -16.83
N ASN A 33 7.13 -21.99 -17.90
CA ASN A 33 7.91 -22.35 -19.09
C ASN A 33 9.42 -22.31 -18.83
N ASN A 34 9.85 -21.70 -17.72
CA ASN A 34 11.25 -21.62 -17.32
C ASN A 34 11.46 -22.44 -16.03
N ASN A 35 12.27 -23.49 -16.13
CA ASN A 35 12.59 -24.37 -15.00
C ASN A 35 13.27 -23.63 -13.85
N SER A 36 14.14 -22.64 -14.14
CA SER A 36 14.83 -21.87 -13.10
C SER A 36 13.86 -21.04 -12.23
N ALA A 37 12.74 -20.59 -12.78
CA ALA A 37 11.73 -19.87 -12.00
C ALA A 37 11.06 -20.77 -10.96
N VAL A 38 10.72 -22.01 -11.33
CA VAL A 38 10.13 -23.01 -10.40
C VAL A 38 11.18 -23.45 -9.39
N GLU A 39 12.42 -23.61 -9.82
CA GLU A 39 13.54 -24.01 -8.96
C GLU A 39 13.81 -22.97 -7.87
N ASN A 40 13.84 -21.69 -8.21
CA ASN A 40 13.98 -20.59 -7.26
C ASN A 40 12.88 -20.60 -6.17
N VAL A 41 11.62 -20.91 -6.54
CA VAL A 41 10.54 -21.04 -5.56
C VAL A 41 10.79 -22.23 -4.63
N ALA A 42 11.22 -23.37 -5.17
CA ALA A 42 11.52 -24.58 -4.41
C ALA A 42 12.71 -24.38 -3.45
N GLU A 43 13.79 -23.71 -3.91
CA GLU A 43 14.96 -23.39 -3.08
C GLU A 43 14.59 -22.45 -1.92
N LYS A 44 13.79 -21.43 -2.17
CA LYS A 44 13.34 -20.52 -1.10
C LYS A 44 12.46 -21.22 -0.07
N LEU A 45 11.57 -22.12 -0.48
CA LEU A 45 10.83 -22.96 0.45
C LEU A 45 11.76 -23.89 1.24
N GLY A 46 12.79 -24.43 0.60
CA GLY A 46 13.83 -25.23 1.26
C GLY A 46 14.61 -24.44 2.32
N GLY A 47 14.96 -23.20 2.04
CA GLY A 47 15.64 -22.29 2.97
C GLY A 47 14.83 -21.98 4.22
N GLU A 48 13.49 -22.02 4.15
CA GLU A 48 12.59 -21.86 5.31
C GLU A 48 12.29 -23.20 6.03
N GLY A 49 12.99 -24.29 5.64
CA GLY A 49 12.78 -25.63 6.22
C GLY A 49 11.54 -26.37 5.68
N LEU A 50 10.96 -25.89 4.59
CA LEU A 50 9.74 -26.43 3.99
C LEU A 50 10.00 -27.27 2.73
N GLY A 51 11.25 -27.62 2.44
CA GLY A 51 11.62 -28.39 1.25
C GLY A 51 10.93 -29.75 1.16
N PHE A 52 10.61 -30.37 2.29
CA PHE A 52 9.95 -31.68 2.35
C PHE A 52 8.52 -31.69 1.79
N ILE A 53 7.85 -30.52 1.69
CA ILE A 53 6.50 -30.43 1.08
C ILE A 53 6.54 -30.23 -0.44
N VAL A 54 7.73 -30.08 -1.02
CA VAL A 54 7.91 -29.77 -2.44
C VAL A 54 8.19 -31.05 -3.23
N ALA A 55 7.41 -31.29 -4.29
CA ALA A 55 7.67 -32.33 -5.27
C ALA A 55 8.03 -31.69 -6.63
N LYS A 56 9.28 -31.90 -7.10
CA LYS A 56 9.73 -31.42 -8.41
C LYS A 56 9.36 -32.50 -9.45
N LEU A 57 8.37 -32.26 -10.29
CA LEU A 57 7.80 -33.27 -11.19
C LEU A 57 7.89 -32.90 -12.69
N GLY A 58 8.52 -31.79 -13.02
CA GLY A 58 8.51 -31.20 -14.37
C GLY A 58 9.21 -32.02 -15.47
N SER A 59 10.19 -32.88 -15.11
CA SER A 59 10.90 -33.72 -16.07
C SER A 59 11.02 -35.16 -15.56
N THR A 60 11.30 -36.12 -16.45
CA THR A 60 11.51 -37.52 -16.06
C THR A 60 12.63 -37.64 -15.03
N LYS A 61 13.76 -36.96 -15.25
CA LYS A 61 14.88 -36.89 -14.31
C LYS A 61 14.45 -36.35 -12.92
N ASN A 62 13.66 -35.29 -12.90
CA ASN A 62 13.17 -34.71 -11.65
C ASN A 62 12.25 -35.67 -10.91
N LYS A 63 11.37 -36.40 -11.63
CA LYS A 63 10.49 -37.41 -11.04
C LYS A 63 11.30 -38.57 -10.41
N GLU A 64 12.29 -39.07 -11.10
CA GLU A 64 13.18 -40.11 -10.59
C GLU A 64 13.96 -39.64 -9.36
N THR A 65 14.55 -38.43 -9.44
CA THR A 65 15.25 -37.80 -8.31
C THR A 65 14.33 -37.61 -7.10
N PHE A 66 13.07 -37.18 -7.31
CA PHE A 66 12.09 -37.04 -6.24
C PHE A 66 11.78 -38.37 -5.59
N ILE A 67 11.60 -39.46 -6.38
CA ILE A 67 11.30 -40.80 -5.84
C ILE A 67 12.47 -41.31 -5.00
N VAL A 68 13.70 -41.17 -5.47
CA VAL A 68 14.89 -41.66 -4.75
C VAL A 68 15.13 -40.86 -3.45
N ASN A 69 14.92 -39.54 -3.50
CA ASN A 69 15.27 -38.63 -2.40
C ASN A 69 14.10 -38.35 -1.43
N GLN A 70 13.04 -39.17 -1.43
CA GLN A 70 11.96 -39.00 -0.47
C GLN A 70 12.47 -39.21 0.98
N SER A 71 12.59 -38.15 1.74
CA SER A 71 12.91 -38.16 3.15
C SER A 71 11.65 -38.37 4.00
N ASN A 72 11.80 -38.75 5.26
CA ASN A 72 10.73 -38.69 6.23
C ASN A 72 10.33 -37.23 6.52
N TYR A 73 9.22 -37.00 7.23
CA TYR A 73 8.93 -35.67 7.74
C TYR A 73 10.04 -35.24 8.71
N PRO A 74 10.42 -33.96 8.72
CA PRO A 74 11.31 -33.47 9.75
C PRO A 74 10.64 -33.56 11.13
N ASP A 75 11.43 -33.51 12.19
CA ASP A 75 10.90 -33.32 13.52
C ASP A 75 10.17 -31.96 13.57
N MET A 76 8.91 -31.99 13.96
CA MET A 76 8.00 -30.84 14.03
C MET A 76 7.61 -30.51 15.48
N THR A 77 8.29 -31.07 16.46
CA THR A 77 7.96 -30.89 17.88
C THR A 77 8.02 -29.41 18.24
N ASP A 78 9.07 -28.71 17.80
CA ASP A 78 9.27 -27.27 18.04
C ASP A 78 8.35 -26.36 17.19
N TRP A 79 7.54 -26.95 16.30
CA TRP A 79 6.64 -26.18 15.45
C TRP A 79 5.26 -25.98 16.09
N SER A 80 4.98 -26.70 17.17
CA SER A 80 3.74 -26.52 17.92
C SER A 80 3.80 -25.23 18.76
N ILE A 81 2.73 -24.47 18.72
CA ILE A 81 2.60 -23.22 19.48
C ILE A 81 1.50 -23.47 20.52
N GLU A 82 1.85 -23.38 21.80
CA GLU A 82 0.89 -23.53 22.91
C GLU A 82 -0.03 -22.32 23.01
N GLU A 83 0.48 -21.11 22.82
CA GLU A 83 -0.29 -19.86 22.88
C GLU A 83 -0.63 -19.30 21.48
N HIS A 84 -1.67 -19.84 20.86
CA HIS A 84 -2.11 -19.39 19.54
C HIS A 84 -2.54 -17.93 19.49
N SER A 85 -3.19 -17.41 20.52
CA SER A 85 -3.74 -16.05 20.54
C SER A 85 -2.65 -14.98 20.42
N THR A 86 -1.53 -15.14 21.13
CA THR A 86 -0.45 -14.15 21.20
C THR A 86 0.27 -13.97 19.87
N ILE A 87 0.59 -15.10 19.18
CA ILE A 87 1.30 -15.01 17.89
C ILE A 87 0.41 -14.48 16.77
N TYR A 88 -0.87 -14.87 16.76
CA TYR A 88 -1.82 -14.31 15.81
C TYR A 88 -2.04 -12.80 16.05
N GLN A 89 -2.08 -12.37 17.31
CA GLN A 89 -2.18 -10.96 17.64
C GLN A 89 -0.91 -10.21 17.22
N LEU A 90 0.27 -10.74 17.52
CA LEU A 90 1.55 -10.16 17.07
C LEU A 90 1.60 -10.03 15.55
N ALA A 91 1.20 -11.05 14.79
CA ALA A 91 1.15 -10.98 13.32
C ALA A 91 0.18 -9.91 12.83
N LYS A 92 -0.98 -9.79 13.47
CA LYS A 92 -2.00 -8.78 13.12
C LYS A 92 -1.51 -7.37 13.41
N ASP A 93 -0.95 -7.13 14.58
CA ASP A 93 -0.47 -5.81 14.99
C ASP A 93 0.72 -5.39 14.13
N SER A 94 1.64 -6.31 13.87
CA SER A 94 2.78 -6.07 12.97
C SER A 94 2.32 -5.76 11.55
N LEU A 95 1.32 -6.46 11.01
CA LEU A 95 0.74 -6.17 9.69
C LEU A 95 0.12 -4.77 9.65
N GLN A 96 -0.60 -4.40 10.69
CA GLN A 96 -1.20 -3.07 10.80
C GLN A 96 -0.12 -1.98 10.84
N ASN A 97 0.92 -2.15 11.64
CA ASN A 97 2.05 -1.21 11.75
C ASN A 97 2.78 -1.07 10.41
N VAL A 98 3.04 -2.18 9.72
CA VAL A 98 3.68 -2.18 8.39
C VAL A 98 2.83 -1.44 7.37
N SER A 99 1.51 -1.70 7.32
CA SER A 99 0.60 -1.01 6.41
C SER A 99 0.55 0.49 6.69
N GLN A 100 0.30 0.87 7.94
CA GLN A 100 0.27 2.28 8.36
C GLN A 100 1.59 3.00 8.09
N GLY A 101 2.71 2.31 8.32
CA GLY A 101 4.04 2.86 8.08
C GLY A 101 4.28 3.16 6.60
N PHE A 102 4.01 2.22 5.71
CA PHE A 102 4.19 2.44 4.26
C PHE A 102 3.19 3.44 3.67
N ASP A 103 1.91 3.37 4.09
CA ASP A 103 0.89 4.32 3.65
C ASP A 103 1.24 5.74 4.11
N GLY A 104 1.74 5.89 5.34
CA GLY A 104 2.23 7.16 5.88
C GLY A 104 3.44 7.70 5.11
N GLN A 105 4.42 6.86 4.79
CA GLN A 105 5.58 7.26 3.98
C GLN A 105 5.17 7.71 2.57
N LEU A 106 4.27 6.96 1.92
CA LEU A 106 3.75 7.32 0.60
C LEU A 106 3.03 8.66 0.64
N ARG A 107 2.14 8.85 1.62
CA ARG A 107 1.40 10.09 1.79
C ARG A 107 2.32 11.27 2.08
N GLN A 108 3.34 11.08 2.92
CA GLN A 108 4.36 12.09 3.20
C GLN A 108 5.09 12.53 1.92
N ALA A 109 5.47 11.57 1.06
CA ALA A 109 6.14 11.88 -0.20
C ALA A 109 5.24 12.67 -1.16
N GLN A 110 3.95 12.29 -1.26
CA GLN A 110 2.96 13.00 -2.06
C GLN A 110 2.77 14.45 -1.58
N LEU A 111 2.61 14.64 -0.27
CA LEU A 111 2.41 15.97 0.32
C LEU A 111 3.64 16.86 0.16
N LYS A 112 4.85 16.31 0.30
CA LYS A 112 6.09 17.08 0.03
C LYS A 112 6.15 17.54 -1.42
N THR A 113 5.82 16.66 -2.37
CA THR A 113 5.79 17.02 -3.80
C THR A 113 4.76 18.11 -4.08
N GLU A 114 3.56 18.00 -3.50
CA GLU A 114 2.51 19.02 -3.62
C GLU A 114 2.96 20.35 -3.00
N TYR A 115 3.54 20.31 -1.83
CA TYR A 115 4.05 21.49 -1.13
C TYR A 115 5.10 22.23 -1.96
N ASP A 116 6.06 21.51 -2.54
CA ASP A 116 7.11 22.08 -3.39
C ASP A 116 6.53 22.69 -4.67
N ALA A 117 5.51 22.09 -5.26
CA ALA A 117 4.80 22.65 -6.40
C ALA A 117 4.09 23.95 -6.02
N LEU A 118 3.34 23.98 -4.92
CA LEU A 118 2.66 25.17 -4.41
C LEU A 118 3.62 26.30 -4.07
N LEU A 119 4.80 25.99 -3.54
CA LEU A 119 5.83 27.00 -3.29
C LEU A 119 6.32 27.65 -4.58
N LYS A 120 6.54 26.87 -5.64
CA LYS A 120 6.97 27.40 -6.96
C LYS A 120 5.90 28.27 -7.58
N GLU A 121 4.65 27.80 -7.60
CA GLU A 121 3.51 28.55 -8.14
C GLU A 121 3.27 29.85 -7.36
N SER A 122 3.24 29.81 -6.05
CA SER A 122 3.08 30.98 -5.18
C SER A 122 4.17 32.04 -5.41
N LYS A 123 5.44 31.62 -5.60
CA LYS A 123 6.54 32.53 -5.94
C LYS A 123 6.37 33.13 -7.32
N TYR A 124 5.97 32.35 -8.32
CA TYR A 124 5.74 32.84 -9.67
C TYR A 124 4.61 33.88 -9.71
N ASN A 125 3.50 33.63 -9.04
CA ASN A 125 2.39 34.57 -8.95
C ASN A 125 2.79 35.89 -8.24
N ALA A 126 3.61 35.80 -7.19
CA ALA A 126 4.16 37.02 -6.53
C ALA A 126 5.05 37.86 -7.45
N LEU A 127 5.84 37.22 -8.33
CA LEU A 127 6.68 37.92 -9.31
C LEU A 127 5.86 38.62 -10.41
N LEU A 128 4.69 38.10 -10.75
CA LEU A 128 3.78 38.72 -11.73
C LEU A 128 3.07 39.98 -11.19
N GLY A 129 3.36 40.42 -9.96
CA GLY A 129 2.83 41.64 -9.41
C GLY A 129 1.37 41.56 -8.97
N ALA A 130 0.88 40.38 -8.70
CA ALA A 130 -0.40 40.18 -7.99
C ALA A 130 -0.27 40.67 -6.54
N ASN A 131 -0.01 41.97 -6.35
CA ASN A 131 0.02 42.58 -5.03
C ASN A 131 -1.39 42.56 -4.47
N SER A 132 -1.59 41.70 -3.49
CA SER A 132 -2.84 41.54 -2.80
C SER A 132 -3.21 42.83 -2.07
N THR A 133 -4.39 43.29 -2.32
CA THR A 133 -5.18 44.03 -1.34
C THR A 133 -5.21 43.22 -0.05
N ASP A 134 -5.30 43.85 1.12
CA ASP A 134 -5.31 43.20 2.44
C ASP A 134 -6.44 42.14 2.56
N ASN A 135 -6.17 40.93 2.02
CA ASN A 135 -7.09 39.81 1.95
C ASN A 135 -6.83 38.74 3.06
N ASN A 136 -6.07 39.13 4.10
CA ASN A 136 -5.71 38.26 5.23
C ASN A 136 -6.91 37.54 5.88
N TRP A 137 -8.11 38.10 5.76
CA TRP A 137 -9.35 37.49 6.28
C TRP A 137 -9.77 36.23 5.52
N LEU A 138 -9.24 35.99 4.32
CA LEU A 138 -9.43 34.75 3.55
C LEU A 138 -8.44 33.64 4.00
N HIS A 139 -7.33 34.01 4.61
CA HIS A 139 -6.35 33.08 5.12
C HIS A 139 -7.00 32.21 6.21
N GLY A 140 -6.70 30.91 6.21
CA GLY A 140 -7.31 29.94 7.13
C GLY A 140 -8.73 29.50 6.75
N LYS A 141 -9.29 29.95 5.62
CA LYS A 141 -10.48 29.30 5.06
C LYS A 141 -10.08 27.99 4.39
N PRO A 142 -10.97 26.96 4.41
CA PRO A 142 -10.62 25.66 3.82
C PRO A 142 -10.20 25.79 2.35
N SER A 143 -9.02 25.28 2.00
CA SER A 143 -8.45 25.36 0.65
C SER A 143 -9.37 24.77 -0.41
N ALA A 144 -10.09 23.68 -0.09
CA ALA A 144 -11.07 23.08 -0.98
C ALA A 144 -12.24 24.03 -1.35
N LYS A 145 -12.64 24.91 -0.43
CA LYS A 145 -13.68 25.92 -0.72
C LYS A 145 -13.11 27.06 -1.55
N LEU A 146 -11.88 27.49 -1.27
CA LEU A 146 -11.19 28.55 -2.00
C LEU A 146 -10.98 28.17 -3.46
N ILE A 147 -10.44 26.96 -3.73
CA ILE A 147 -10.22 26.50 -5.12
C ILE A 147 -11.55 26.28 -5.86
N THR A 148 -12.58 25.79 -5.16
CA THR A 148 -13.90 25.65 -5.78
C THR A 148 -14.50 26.99 -6.16
N LEU A 149 -14.40 28.00 -5.29
CA LEU A 149 -14.88 29.36 -5.58
C LEU A 149 -14.08 29.99 -6.72
N LEU A 150 -12.75 29.85 -6.71
CA LEU A 150 -11.86 30.35 -7.74
C LEU A 150 -12.25 29.80 -9.12
N ASN A 151 -12.36 28.47 -9.24
CA ASN A 151 -12.70 27.81 -10.50
C ASN A 151 -14.08 28.24 -11.02
N LEU A 152 -15.08 28.33 -10.14
CA LEU A 152 -16.41 28.79 -10.52
C LEU A 152 -16.41 30.25 -10.95
N TYR A 153 -15.65 31.09 -10.24
CA TYR A 153 -15.51 32.51 -10.56
C TYR A 153 -14.84 32.71 -11.93
N GLN A 154 -13.72 32.03 -12.19
CA GLN A 154 -13.02 32.06 -13.47
C GLN A 154 -13.93 31.59 -14.62
N MET A 155 -14.64 30.47 -14.43
CA MET A 155 -15.58 29.96 -15.42
C MET A 155 -16.73 30.94 -15.74
N MET A 156 -17.22 31.68 -14.74
CA MET A 156 -18.25 32.70 -14.96
C MET A 156 -17.71 33.92 -15.71
N VAL A 157 -16.49 34.33 -15.39
CA VAL A 157 -15.81 35.44 -16.10
C VAL A 157 -15.55 35.07 -17.54
N GLU A 158 -15.05 33.89 -17.85
CA GLU A 158 -14.82 33.41 -19.23
C GLU A 158 -16.09 33.35 -20.06
N LYS A 159 -17.24 33.03 -19.43
CA LYS A 159 -18.55 33.01 -20.08
C LYS A 159 -19.26 34.37 -20.09
N GLU A 160 -18.59 35.44 -19.70
CA GLU A 160 -19.16 36.79 -19.57
C GLU A 160 -20.45 36.86 -18.73
N GLN A 161 -20.63 35.90 -17.81
CA GLN A 161 -21.79 35.79 -16.94
C GLN A 161 -21.68 36.74 -15.75
N LYS A 162 -22.71 37.55 -15.51
CA LYS A 162 -22.78 38.41 -14.32
C LYS A 162 -22.97 37.56 -13.05
N LEU A 163 -22.18 37.87 -12.01
CA LEU A 163 -22.33 37.25 -10.69
C LEU A 163 -23.70 37.64 -10.09
N GLY A 164 -24.60 36.65 -10.04
CA GLY A 164 -25.93 36.85 -9.44
C GLY A 164 -25.87 37.06 -7.91
N PHE A 165 -26.90 37.74 -7.39
CA PHE A 165 -27.06 37.96 -5.93
C PHE A 165 -27.00 36.62 -5.14
N TRP A 166 -27.69 35.59 -5.61
CA TRP A 166 -27.74 34.29 -4.96
C TRP A 166 -26.38 33.57 -4.92
N PHE A 167 -25.55 33.72 -5.94
CA PHE A 167 -24.18 33.18 -5.93
C PHE A 167 -23.36 33.81 -4.80
N ARG A 168 -23.38 35.16 -4.70
CA ARG A 168 -22.64 35.88 -3.65
C ARG A 168 -23.17 35.56 -2.26
N LEU A 169 -24.49 35.45 -2.10
CA LEU A 169 -25.12 35.11 -0.84
C LEU A 169 -24.71 33.68 -0.39
N LYS A 170 -24.75 32.70 -1.29
CA LYS A 170 -24.33 31.34 -1.01
C LYS A 170 -22.89 31.29 -0.47
N TRP A 171 -21.96 31.97 -1.13
CA TRP A 171 -20.57 32.00 -0.73
C TRP A 171 -20.34 32.80 0.56
N SER A 172 -21.18 33.80 0.84
CA SER A 172 -21.16 34.51 2.11
C SER A 172 -21.50 33.62 3.30
N PHE A 173 -22.44 32.71 3.16
CA PHE A 173 -22.70 31.70 4.19
C PHE A 173 -21.55 30.70 4.34
N ALA A 174 -20.90 30.31 3.25
CA ALA A 174 -19.84 29.33 3.25
C ALA A 174 -18.49 29.86 3.77
N MET A 175 -18.19 31.15 3.56
CA MET A 175 -16.86 31.75 3.79
C MET A 175 -16.88 33.03 4.65
N GLY A 176 -18.06 33.54 4.95
CA GLY A 176 -18.27 34.76 5.73
C GLY A 176 -18.72 35.95 4.89
N MET A 177 -19.38 36.92 5.55
CA MET A 177 -20.06 38.04 4.88
C MET A 177 -19.14 38.93 4.04
N LYS A 178 -17.86 39.05 4.38
CA LYS A 178 -16.87 39.85 3.63
C LYS A 178 -16.71 39.40 2.18
N ILE A 179 -16.96 38.10 1.87
CA ILE A 179 -16.86 37.55 0.52
C ILE A 179 -17.86 38.23 -0.43
N PHE A 180 -19.01 38.67 0.07
CA PHE A 180 -20.05 39.31 -0.74
C PHE A 180 -19.56 40.62 -1.39
N SER A 181 -18.89 41.47 -0.62
CA SER A 181 -18.30 42.73 -1.14
C SER A 181 -17.04 42.43 -1.95
N PHE A 182 -16.22 41.50 -1.53
CA PHE A 182 -14.99 41.12 -2.23
C PHE A 182 -15.24 40.65 -3.67
N LEU A 183 -16.27 39.83 -3.89
CA LEU A 183 -16.66 39.34 -5.23
C LEU A 183 -17.21 40.48 -6.16
N ASN A 184 -17.41 41.69 -5.65
CA ASN A 184 -17.74 42.88 -6.45
C ASN A 184 -16.51 43.67 -6.92
N GLY A 185 -15.31 43.32 -6.47
CA GLY A 185 -14.06 43.93 -6.87
C GLY A 185 -13.70 43.72 -8.34
N LYS A 186 -12.60 44.27 -8.75
CA LYS A 186 -12.07 44.01 -10.09
C LYS A 186 -11.72 42.54 -10.25
N VAL A 187 -12.03 41.99 -11.42
CA VAL A 187 -11.86 40.55 -11.71
C VAL A 187 -10.44 40.06 -11.38
N THR A 188 -9.43 40.84 -11.78
CA THR A 188 -8.02 40.49 -11.54
C THR A 188 -7.67 40.49 -10.05
N GLU A 189 -8.22 41.43 -9.27
CA GLU A 189 -7.98 41.50 -7.82
C GLU A 189 -8.67 40.36 -7.08
N VAL A 190 -9.88 39.98 -7.52
CA VAL A 190 -10.63 38.84 -6.93
C VAL A 190 -9.91 37.53 -7.20
N ILE A 191 -9.49 37.29 -8.44
CA ILE A 191 -8.74 36.07 -8.80
C ILE A 191 -7.44 36.01 -8.00
N ALA A 192 -6.63 37.06 -8.04
CA ALA A 192 -5.37 37.09 -7.32
C ALA A 192 -5.53 36.86 -5.81
N GLY A 193 -6.54 37.48 -5.18
CA GLY A 193 -6.82 37.29 -3.75
C GLY A 193 -7.30 35.89 -3.40
N LEU A 194 -8.09 35.24 -4.26
CA LEU A 194 -8.51 33.86 -4.07
C LEU A 194 -7.34 32.87 -4.26
N GLU A 195 -6.48 33.11 -5.25
CA GLU A 195 -5.29 32.28 -5.49
C GLU A 195 -4.31 32.38 -4.32
N GLU A 196 -4.00 33.59 -3.87
CA GLU A 196 -3.12 33.82 -2.73
C GLU A 196 -3.66 33.12 -1.47
N ALA A 197 -4.94 33.31 -1.18
CA ALA A 197 -5.59 32.67 -0.03
C ALA A 197 -5.59 31.14 -0.15
N TYR A 198 -5.80 30.59 -1.35
CA TYR A 198 -5.71 29.16 -1.60
C TYR A 198 -4.30 28.64 -1.31
N TYR A 199 -3.26 29.24 -1.88
CA TYR A 199 -1.88 28.82 -1.64
C TYR A 199 -1.50 28.90 -0.17
N PHE A 200 -1.90 29.97 0.52
CA PHE A 200 -1.65 30.13 1.94
C PHE A 200 -2.32 29.02 2.76
N SER A 201 -3.63 28.85 2.56
CA SER A 201 -4.41 27.87 3.32
C SER A 201 -3.99 26.44 3.01
N ARG A 202 -3.73 26.12 1.74
CA ARG A 202 -3.32 24.77 1.34
C ARG A 202 -1.95 24.40 1.90
N LYS A 203 -0.99 25.33 1.90
CA LYS A 203 0.32 25.11 2.52
C LYS A 203 0.19 24.83 4.02
N ALA A 204 -0.62 25.61 4.73
CA ALA A 204 -0.85 25.39 6.16
C ALA A 204 -1.51 24.03 6.45
N GLU A 205 -2.49 23.62 5.63
CA GLU A 205 -3.13 22.29 5.73
C GLU A 205 -2.12 21.16 5.50
N ILE A 206 -1.24 21.31 4.50
CA ILE A 206 -0.19 20.30 4.21
C ILE A 206 0.81 20.24 5.36
N GLU A 207 1.24 21.35 5.91
CA GLU A 207 2.17 21.40 7.04
C GLU A 207 1.57 20.71 8.28
N GLN A 208 0.30 20.94 8.54
CA GLN A 208 -0.41 20.26 9.63
C GLN A 208 -0.52 18.75 9.40
N GLU A 209 -0.89 18.33 8.19
CA GLU A 209 -0.99 16.90 7.82
C GLU A 209 0.38 16.22 7.88
N LEU A 210 1.44 16.87 7.38
CA LEU A 210 2.81 16.37 7.48
C LEU A 210 3.27 16.22 8.92
N GLY A 211 2.96 17.18 9.79
CA GLY A 211 3.27 17.10 11.22
C GLY A 211 2.63 15.88 11.87
N PHE A 212 1.36 15.62 11.60
CA PHE A 212 0.65 14.44 12.09
C PHE A 212 1.26 13.13 11.58
N ILE A 213 1.56 13.05 10.27
CA ILE A 213 2.16 11.86 9.64
C ILE A 213 3.55 11.59 10.24
N VAL A 214 4.39 12.62 10.36
CA VAL A 214 5.73 12.48 10.95
C VAL A 214 5.65 11.95 12.38
N HIS A 215 4.77 12.50 13.21
CA HIS A 215 4.56 12.02 14.57
C HIS A 215 4.11 10.55 14.59
N THR A 216 3.17 10.17 13.72
CA THR A 216 2.71 8.78 13.60
C THR A 216 3.83 7.84 13.17
N LEU A 217 4.63 8.24 12.16
CA LEU A 217 5.75 7.42 11.68
C LEU A 217 6.86 7.26 12.72
N GLN A 218 7.08 8.24 13.60
CA GLN A 218 8.05 8.14 14.69
C GLN A 218 7.63 7.12 15.76
N SER A 219 6.34 6.87 15.92
CA SER A 219 5.82 5.89 16.88
C SER A 219 5.87 4.45 16.37
N ILE A 220 6.14 4.22 15.08
CA ILE A 220 6.13 2.91 14.42
C ILE A 220 7.55 2.52 14.01
N ASP A 221 8.12 1.48 14.60
CA ASP A 221 9.31 0.82 14.04
C ASP A 221 8.89 -0.14 12.92
N ILE A 222 8.89 0.37 11.68
CA ILE A 222 8.52 -0.40 10.48
C ILE A 222 9.46 -1.60 10.29
N ASN A 223 10.77 -1.42 10.53
CA ASN A 223 11.75 -2.49 10.32
C ASN A 223 11.55 -3.64 11.30
N GLN A 224 11.30 -3.32 12.57
CA GLN A 224 11.00 -4.34 13.58
C GLN A 224 9.65 -5.00 13.27
N SER A 225 8.64 -4.22 12.92
CA SER A 225 7.31 -4.75 12.55
C SER A 225 7.36 -5.70 11.33
N VAL A 226 8.22 -5.43 10.34
CA VAL A 226 8.43 -6.35 9.21
C VAL A 226 9.07 -7.66 9.66
N LYS A 227 10.07 -7.60 10.58
CA LYS A 227 10.69 -8.82 11.14
C LYS A 227 9.70 -9.64 11.94
N ASP A 228 8.93 -8.98 12.79
CA ASP A 228 7.92 -9.63 13.64
C ASP A 228 6.80 -10.25 12.81
N LEU A 229 6.34 -9.56 11.78
CA LEU A 229 5.35 -10.08 10.83
C LEU A 229 5.87 -11.32 10.10
N ARG A 230 7.13 -11.29 9.65
CA ARG A 230 7.75 -12.43 8.97
C ARG A 230 7.89 -13.63 9.91
N SER A 231 8.43 -13.44 11.10
CA SER A 231 8.67 -14.52 12.07
C SER A 231 7.36 -15.12 12.56
N SER A 232 6.39 -14.30 12.95
CA SER A 232 5.08 -14.76 13.43
C SER A 232 4.28 -15.48 12.31
N SER A 233 4.31 -14.96 11.09
CA SER A 233 3.66 -15.62 9.93
C SER A 233 4.28 -16.98 9.62
N LEU A 234 5.61 -17.11 9.68
CA LEU A 234 6.31 -18.38 9.49
C LEU A 234 5.96 -19.38 10.59
N GLN A 235 5.90 -18.94 11.84
CA GLN A 235 5.49 -19.78 12.96
C GLN A 235 4.06 -20.28 12.81
N ILE A 236 3.12 -19.40 12.40
CA ILE A 236 1.74 -19.78 12.12
C ILE A 236 1.68 -20.85 11.03
N LEU A 237 2.43 -20.67 9.94
CA LEU A 237 2.51 -21.64 8.85
C LEU A 237 3.07 -22.98 9.33
N LYS A 238 4.21 -22.99 10.04
CA LYS A 238 4.84 -24.20 10.59
C LYS A 238 3.90 -24.94 11.54
N ASN A 239 3.23 -24.22 12.43
CA ASN A 239 2.27 -24.82 13.34
C ASN A 239 1.08 -25.48 12.61
N LYS A 240 0.55 -24.83 11.57
CA LYS A 240 -0.53 -25.43 10.75
C LYS A 240 -0.06 -26.69 10.04
N ILE A 241 1.18 -26.72 9.56
CA ILE A 241 1.79 -27.90 8.94
C ILE A 241 1.99 -28.99 9.99
N ALA A 242 2.56 -28.68 11.15
CA ALA A 242 2.76 -29.65 12.23
C ALA A 242 1.46 -30.28 12.70
N LYS A 243 0.41 -29.50 12.92
CA LYS A 243 -0.93 -30.01 13.28
C LYS A 243 -1.51 -30.95 12.24
N ARG A 244 -1.19 -30.76 10.97
CA ARG A 244 -1.73 -31.56 9.88
C ARG A 244 -0.92 -32.82 9.63
N TYR A 245 0.38 -32.77 9.79
CA TYR A 245 1.30 -33.84 9.37
C TYR A 245 2.19 -34.39 10.48
N GLY A 246 2.37 -33.70 11.60
CA GLY A 246 3.33 -34.08 12.65
C GLY A 246 3.10 -35.44 13.28
N THR A 247 1.85 -35.96 13.28
CA THR A 247 1.49 -37.30 13.79
C THR A 247 1.30 -38.34 12.69
N ARG A 248 1.53 -37.96 11.41
CA ARG A 248 1.26 -38.87 10.28
C ARG A 248 2.57 -39.43 9.72
N GLU A 249 2.56 -40.71 9.40
CA GLU A 249 3.61 -41.30 8.58
C GLU A 249 3.56 -40.70 7.15
N ARG A 250 4.72 -40.43 6.59
CA ARG A 250 4.82 -39.93 5.22
C ARG A 250 4.51 -41.05 4.23
N LYS A 251 3.46 -40.87 3.42
CA LYS A 251 3.21 -41.73 2.27
C LYS A 251 4.35 -41.61 1.28
N ARG A 252 5.02 -42.73 0.98
CA ARG A 252 6.04 -42.78 -0.08
C ARG A 252 5.37 -43.03 -1.41
N PHE A 253 5.84 -42.30 -2.43
CA PHE A 253 5.37 -42.43 -3.79
C PHE A 253 6.31 -43.35 -4.58
N SER A 254 5.76 -44.16 -5.47
CA SER A 254 6.48 -44.93 -6.48
C SER A 254 6.42 -44.21 -7.83
N ILE A 255 7.25 -44.70 -8.77
CA ILE A 255 7.24 -44.13 -10.14
C ILE A 255 5.87 -44.32 -10.81
N ARG A 256 5.12 -45.35 -10.44
CA ARG A 256 3.78 -45.63 -10.96
C ARG A 256 2.75 -44.60 -10.51
N ASP A 257 2.91 -44.03 -9.33
CA ASP A 257 2.00 -42.99 -8.79
C ASP A 257 2.16 -41.64 -9.51
N ILE A 258 3.28 -41.44 -10.20
CA ILE A 258 3.67 -40.17 -10.84
C ILE A 258 3.58 -40.24 -12.36
N LYS A 259 3.53 -41.43 -12.97
CA LYS A 259 3.28 -41.57 -14.41
C LYS A 259 1.84 -41.17 -14.72
N PRO A 260 1.58 -40.41 -15.81
CA PRO A 260 0.20 -40.24 -16.25
C PRO A 260 -0.41 -41.60 -16.48
N LYS A 261 -1.63 -41.82 -16.01
CA LYS A 261 -2.42 -42.97 -16.41
C LYS A 261 -2.65 -42.80 -17.90
N THR A 262 -2.01 -43.60 -18.74
CA THR A 262 -2.40 -43.77 -20.13
C THR A 262 -3.84 -44.29 -20.08
N GLU A 263 -4.78 -43.53 -20.62
CA GLU A 263 -6.12 -44.04 -20.87
C GLU A 263 -5.96 -45.32 -21.73
N GLU A 264 -6.38 -46.47 -21.20
CA GLU A 264 -6.60 -47.71 -21.96
C GLU A 264 -7.90 -47.58 -22.75
#